data_874dcf7692323d072935fc72bf989f3f
#
_entry.id   874dcf7692323d072935fc72bf989f3f
#
_cell.length_a   1.000
_cell.length_b   1.000
_cell.length_c   1.000
_cell.angle_alpha   90.00
_cell.angle_beta   90.00
_cell.angle_gamma   90.00
#
_symmetry.space_group_name_H-M   'P 1'
#
loop_
_entity.id
_entity.type
_entity.pdbx_description
1 polymer ?
#
loop_
_entity_poly.entity_id
_entity_poly.type
_entity_poly.pdbx_seq_one_letter_code
_entity_poly.pdbx_strand_id
1 'polypeptide(L)'
;LSFTAEEAWRLYHSDLESVHLSEWFEDWLSSSEGLISESDWEQVLKIRSEVNKIIESSRSSGLIGSALEAEIELYCSSDLKKILDKFSEELRFVFITSEAKVLPENDEGEETGLEGLKLKIAKTQEEKCERCWHSRPEVGSIKEHPTLCSRCLENMKERGETRLFA
;
A
#
# COMPACT_ATOMS: atom_id res chain seq x y z
N LEU A 1 -1.14 -22.13 12.94
CA LEU A 1 -2.28 -21.38 13.55
C LEU A 1 -3.53 -22.24 13.81
N SER A 2 -3.46 -23.59 13.68
CA SER A 2 -4.63 -24.46 13.77
C SER A 2 -5.40 -24.31 15.10
N PHE A 3 -4.70 -24.27 16.22
CA PHE A 3 -5.35 -24.10 17.53
C PHE A 3 -6.01 -22.74 17.72
N THR A 4 -5.35 -21.66 17.24
CA THR A 4 -5.91 -20.31 17.30
C THR A 4 -7.13 -20.18 16.39
N ALA A 5 -7.12 -20.79 15.21
CA ALA A 5 -8.26 -20.81 14.30
C ALA A 5 -9.45 -21.54 14.92
N GLU A 6 -9.21 -22.67 15.56
CA GLU A 6 -10.24 -23.45 16.27
C GLU A 6 -10.85 -22.67 17.45
N GLU A 7 -10.03 -22.02 18.25
CA GLU A 7 -10.50 -21.20 19.38
C GLU A 7 -11.34 -20.01 18.89
N ALA A 8 -10.88 -19.28 17.87
CA ALA A 8 -11.63 -18.18 17.27
C ALA A 8 -12.95 -18.68 16.66
N TRP A 9 -12.93 -19.82 15.95
CA TRP A 9 -14.12 -20.39 15.34
C TRP A 9 -15.21 -20.70 16.35
N ARG A 10 -14.89 -21.30 17.47
CA ARG A 10 -15.83 -21.61 18.55
C ARG A 10 -16.49 -20.39 19.17
N LEU A 11 -15.81 -19.25 19.17
CA LEU A 11 -16.38 -17.98 19.64
C LEU A 11 -17.40 -17.40 18.69
N TYR A 12 -17.19 -17.60 17.37
CA TYR A 12 -18.09 -17.06 16.32
C TYR A 12 -19.20 -18.03 15.93
N HIS A 13 -18.93 -19.34 15.99
CA HIS A 13 -19.82 -20.40 15.54
C HIS A 13 -20.00 -21.44 16.64
N SER A 14 -20.76 -21.08 17.67
CA SER A 14 -20.98 -21.93 18.85
C SER A 14 -21.75 -23.23 18.55
N ASP A 15 -22.38 -23.32 17.38
CA ASP A 15 -23.19 -24.46 16.90
C ASP A 15 -22.39 -25.43 16.01
N LEU A 16 -21.15 -25.08 15.63
CA LEU A 16 -20.30 -25.91 14.79
C LEU A 16 -19.19 -26.58 15.60
N GLU A 17 -18.95 -27.85 15.32
CA GLU A 17 -18.00 -28.64 16.12
C GLU A 17 -16.56 -28.15 15.97
N SER A 18 -16.09 -27.92 14.73
CA SER A 18 -14.70 -27.56 14.48
C SER A 18 -14.54 -26.85 13.13
N VAL A 19 -13.64 -25.85 13.06
CA VAL A 19 -13.26 -25.20 11.80
C VAL A 19 -12.63 -26.19 10.81
N HIS A 20 -11.98 -27.23 11.29
CA HIS A 20 -11.31 -28.22 10.45
C HIS A 20 -12.28 -29.23 9.80
N LEU A 21 -13.55 -29.25 10.23
CA LEU A 21 -14.62 -30.02 9.63
C LEU A 21 -15.51 -29.17 8.71
N SER A 22 -15.26 -27.87 8.63
CA SER A 22 -16.02 -26.96 7.77
C SER A 22 -15.62 -27.10 6.32
N GLU A 23 -16.59 -26.98 5.44
CA GLU A 23 -16.33 -26.89 4.00
C GLU A 23 -15.72 -25.53 3.65
N TRP A 24 -14.94 -25.47 2.57
CA TRP A 24 -14.43 -24.23 2.03
C TRP A 24 -15.58 -23.39 1.49
N PHE A 25 -15.49 -22.08 1.68
CA PHE A 25 -16.41 -21.13 1.09
C PHE A 25 -16.28 -21.21 -0.44
N GLU A 26 -17.35 -21.56 -1.13
CA GLU A 26 -17.35 -21.75 -2.60
C GLU A 26 -17.74 -20.48 -3.37
N ASP A 27 -18.50 -19.57 -2.74
CA ASP A 27 -18.95 -18.30 -3.36
C ASP A 27 -17.87 -17.22 -3.32
N TRP A 28 -16.70 -17.50 -3.93
CA TRP A 28 -15.71 -16.47 -4.15
C TRP A 28 -16.28 -15.41 -5.08
N LEU A 29 -16.37 -14.18 -4.58
CA LEU A 29 -16.76 -13.05 -5.41
C LEU A 29 -15.78 -12.96 -6.58
N SER A 30 -16.25 -13.18 -7.80
CA SER A 30 -15.45 -12.92 -8.97
C SER A 30 -15.22 -11.41 -9.05
N SER A 31 -13.97 -10.96 -9.05
CA SER A 31 -13.58 -9.55 -9.14
C SER A 31 -13.81 -8.95 -10.53
N SER A 32 -14.60 -9.61 -11.39
CA SER A 32 -14.78 -9.25 -12.79
C SER A 32 -15.45 -7.89 -13.05
N GLU A 33 -16.02 -7.25 -12.04
CA GLU A 33 -16.67 -5.94 -12.14
C GLU A 33 -15.93 -4.80 -11.43
N GLY A 34 -14.71 -5.03 -10.97
CA GLY A 34 -13.90 -4.01 -10.30
C GLY A 34 -13.35 -2.96 -11.27
N LEU A 35 -13.06 -1.75 -10.77
CA LEU A 35 -12.36 -0.69 -11.52
C LEU A 35 -10.95 -1.11 -11.96
N ILE A 36 -10.38 -2.10 -11.32
CA ILE A 36 -9.06 -2.66 -11.59
C ILE A 36 -9.25 -4.11 -12.04
N SER A 37 -8.76 -4.43 -13.24
CA SER A 37 -8.78 -5.79 -13.75
C SER A 37 -7.73 -6.68 -13.09
N GLU A 38 -7.90 -8.00 -13.17
CA GLU A 38 -6.90 -8.96 -12.69
C GLU A 38 -5.53 -8.74 -13.36
N SER A 39 -5.52 -8.47 -14.66
CA SER A 39 -4.30 -8.16 -15.41
C SER A 39 -3.63 -6.86 -14.94
N ASP A 40 -4.40 -5.84 -14.56
CA ASP A 40 -3.84 -4.61 -13.96
C ASP A 40 -3.18 -4.92 -12.63
N TRP A 41 -3.83 -5.72 -11.77
CA TRP A 41 -3.25 -6.15 -10.50
C TRP A 41 -1.95 -6.94 -10.68
N GLU A 42 -1.89 -7.84 -11.64
CA GLU A 42 -0.65 -8.56 -11.96
C GLU A 42 0.49 -7.60 -12.34
N GLN A 43 0.20 -6.56 -13.13
CA GLN A 43 1.21 -5.54 -13.46
C GLN A 43 1.63 -4.75 -12.24
N VAL A 44 0.68 -4.31 -11.41
CA VAL A 44 0.99 -3.58 -10.16
C VAL A 44 1.84 -4.42 -9.20
N LEU A 45 1.59 -5.72 -9.09
CA LEU A 45 2.40 -6.62 -8.27
C LEU A 45 3.83 -6.79 -8.82
N LYS A 46 4.03 -6.80 -10.15
CA LYS A 46 5.36 -6.77 -10.77
C LYS A 46 6.09 -5.46 -10.46
N ILE A 47 5.41 -4.32 -10.61
CA ILE A 47 5.96 -3.00 -10.25
C ILE A 47 6.33 -2.97 -8.76
N ARG A 48 5.47 -3.47 -7.88
CA ARG A 48 5.74 -3.55 -6.45
C ARG A 48 6.98 -4.39 -6.15
N SER A 49 7.22 -5.45 -6.89
CA SER A 49 8.43 -6.26 -6.75
C SER A 49 9.69 -5.43 -7.05
N GLU A 50 9.69 -4.60 -8.10
CA GLU A 50 10.82 -3.72 -8.42
C GLU A 50 10.98 -2.61 -7.36
N VAL A 51 9.89 -2.00 -6.93
CA VAL A 51 9.88 -1.01 -5.83
C VAL A 51 10.53 -1.60 -4.57
N ASN A 52 10.16 -2.82 -4.18
CA ASN A 52 10.71 -3.46 -3.00
C ASN A 52 12.23 -3.70 -3.11
N LYS A 53 12.75 -4.06 -4.30
CA LYS A 53 14.19 -4.23 -4.52
C LYS A 53 14.96 -2.93 -4.25
N ILE A 54 14.46 -1.80 -4.76
CA ILE A 54 15.10 -0.50 -4.60
C ILE A 54 14.95 0.01 -3.15
N ILE A 55 13.81 -0.24 -2.49
CA ILE A 55 13.63 0.04 -1.07
C ILE A 55 14.67 -0.71 -0.24
N GLU A 56 14.88 -2.00 -0.47
CA GLU A 56 15.87 -2.79 0.28
C GLU A 56 17.31 -2.34 -0.02
N SER A 57 17.62 -1.95 -1.25
CA SER A 57 18.89 -1.33 -1.60
C SER A 57 19.12 -0.02 -0.84
N SER A 58 18.09 0.84 -0.80
CA SER A 58 18.12 2.13 -0.08
C SER A 58 18.24 1.96 1.43
N ARG A 59 17.61 0.92 2.00
CA ARG A 59 17.79 0.56 3.43
C ARG A 59 19.21 0.07 3.71
N SER A 60 19.73 -0.78 2.85
CA SER A 60 21.08 -1.35 3.00
C SER A 60 22.17 -0.29 2.89
N SER A 61 21.97 0.75 2.08
CA SER A 61 22.87 1.91 1.97
C SER A 61 22.70 2.94 3.10
N GLY A 62 21.66 2.79 3.95
CA GLY A 62 21.38 3.72 5.04
C GLY A 62 20.68 5.02 4.61
N LEU A 63 20.18 5.09 3.37
CA LEU A 63 19.41 6.25 2.90
C LEU A 63 18.08 6.40 3.66
N ILE A 64 17.39 5.29 3.91
CA ILE A 64 16.15 5.21 4.68
C ILE A 64 16.27 4.15 5.78
N GLY A 65 15.55 4.32 6.89
CA GLY A 65 15.45 3.32 7.97
C GLY A 65 14.29 2.34 7.74
N SER A 66 13.19 2.80 7.15
CA SER A 66 12.01 2.01 6.85
C SER A 66 11.38 2.44 5.53
N ALA A 67 10.57 1.56 4.92
CA ALA A 67 9.82 1.87 3.70
C ALA A 67 8.88 3.08 3.89
N LEU A 68 8.33 3.25 5.09
CA LEU A 68 7.45 4.38 5.43
C LEU A 68 8.20 5.74 5.60
N GLU A 69 9.53 5.75 5.44
CA GLU A 69 10.31 6.98 5.30
C GLU A 69 10.60 7.32 3.82
N ALA A 70 10.15 6.49 2.90
CA ALA A 70 10.41 6.66 1.48
C ALA A 70 9.32 7.47 0.79
N GLU A 71 9.76 8.38 -0.08
CA GLU A 71 8.98 8.96 -1.17
C GLU A 71 9.48 8.34 -2.47
N ILE A 72 8.56 7.87 -3.31
CA ILE A 72 8.89 7.19 -4.56
C ILE A 72 8.34 7.97 -5.74
N GLU A 73 9.18 8.19 -6.73
CA GLU A 73 8.81 8.66 -8.06
C GLU A 73 8.92 7.48 -9.04
N LEU A 74 7.80 7.19 -9.70
CA LEU A 74 7.70 6.12 -10.71
C LEU A 74 7.63 6.78 -12.09
N TYR A 75 8.71 6.70 -12.84
CA TYR A 75 8.79 7.18 -14.23
C TYR A 75 8.35 6.05 -15.16
N CYS A 76 7.16 6.20 -15.74
CA CYS A 76 6.46 5.10 -16.37
C CYS A 76 6.16 5.37 -17.84
N SER A 77 6.26 4.32 -18.66
CA SER A 77 5.66 4.31 -19.99
C SER A 77 4.17 4.62 -19.94
N SER A 78 3.61 5.06 -21.05
CA SER A 78 2.19 5.47 -21.13
C SER A 78 1.23 4.37 -20.68
N ASP A 79 1.56 3.10 -20.89
CA ASP A 79 0.67 1.99 -20.56
C ASP A 79 0.73 1.65 -19.07
N LEU A 80 1.91 1.62 -18.46
CA LEU A 80 2.06 1.46 -17.01
C LEU A 80 1.44 2.62 -16.26
N LYS A 81 1.63 3.85 -16.76
CA LYS A 81 1.04 5.04 -16.17
C LYS A 81 -0.49 4.95 -16.12
N LYS A 82 -1.16 4.53 -17.21
CA LYS A 82 -2.63 4.37 -17.23
C LYS A 82 -3.13 3.40 -16.16
N ILE A 83 -2.37 2.33 -15.89
CA ILE A 83 -2.73 1.35 -14.85
C ILE A 83 -2.56 1.97 -13.46
N LEU A 84 -1.41 2.59 -13.20
CA LEU A 84 -1.10 3.16 -11.89
C LEU A 84 -1.99 4.36 -11.55
N ASP A 85 -2.33 5.20 -12.53
CA ASP A 85 -3.22 6.37 -12.32
C ASP A 85 -4.62 5.96 -11.80
N LYS A 86 -5.06 4.72 -12.03
CA LYS A 86 -6.33 4.21 -11.49
C LYS A 86 -6.33 4.17 -9.95
N PHE A 87 -5.18 3.96 -9.34
CA PHE A 87 -5.03 3.87 -7.87
C PHE A 87 -4.92 5.23 -7.19
N SER A 88 -4.58 6.29 -7.94
CA SER A 88 -4.44 7.65 -7.40
C SER A 88 -3.58 7.68 -6.12
N GLU A 89 -4.07 8.30 -5.05
CA GLU A 89 -3.39 8.44 -3.76
C GLU A 89 -3.21 7.11 -2.99
N GLU A 90 -3.87 6.03 -3.43
CA GLU A 90 -3.79 4.75 -2.74
C GLU A 90 -2.53 3.94 -3.10
N LEU A 91 -1.78 4.33 -4.15
CA LEU A 91 -0.52 3.67 -4.51
C LEU A 91 0.48 3.59 -3.35
N ARG A 92 0.55 4.62 -2.50
CA ARG A 92 1.41 4.60 -1.32
C ARG A 92 1.09 3.47 -0.35
N PHE A 93 -0.16 3.00 -0.30
CA PHE A 93 -0.53 1.84 0.52
C PHE A 93 -0.15 0.54 -0.16
N VAL A 94 -0.29 0.46 -1.48
CA VAL A 94 0.15 -0.70 -2.27
C VAL A 94 1.66 -0.91 -2.14
N PHE A 95 2.45 0.17 -2.17
CA PHE A 95 3.91 0.11 -2.05
C PHE A 95 4.42 0.20 -0.61
N ILE A 96 3.55 0.53 0.35
CA ILE A 96 3.87 0.71 1.78
C ILE A 96 4.93 1.82 1.95
N THR A 97 4.69 2.98 1.33
CA THR A 97 5.56 4.15 1.37
C THR A 97 4.79 5.38 1.84
N SER A 98 5.48 6.45 2.23
CA SER A 98 4.82 7.69 2.63
C SER A 98 4.23 8.46 1.46
N GLU A 99 4.87 8.38 0.29
CA GLU A 99 4.42 9.00 -0.95
C GLU A 99 4.76 8.10 -2.14
N ALA A 100 3.91 8.12 -3.18
CA ALA A 100 4.15 7.45 -4.45
C ALA A 100 3.61 8.32 -5.60
N LYS A 101 4.51 8.87 -6.42
CA LYS A 101 4.17 9.74 -7.53
C LYS A 101 4.41 9.05 -8.86
N VAL A 102 3.39 9.05 -9.72
CA VAL A 102 3.49 8.49 -11.08
C VAL A 102 3.76 9.62 -12.07
N LEU A 103 4.90 9.53 -12.73
CA LEU A 103 5.41 10.54 -13.66
C LEU A 103 5.56 9.96 -15.06
N PRO A 104 5.50 10.77 -16.12
CA PRO A 104 5.83 10.33 -17.45
C PRO A 104 7.27 9.82 -17.54
N GLU A 105 7.50 8.84 -18.40
CA GLU A 105 8.84 8.31 -18.67
C GLU A 105 9.80 9.44 -19.06
N ASN A 106 10.99 9.43 -18.46
CA ASN A 106 12.09 10.33 -18.77
C ASN A 106 13.42 9.64 -18.45
N ASP A 107 14.54 10.39 -18.52
CA ASP A 107 15.87 9.85 -18.25
C ASP A 107 16.25 9.86 -16.75
N GLU A 108 15.33 10.26 -15.86
CA GLU A 108 15.55 10.22 -14.41
C GLU A 108 15.22 8.85 -13.83
N GLY A 109 15.80 8.59 -12.66
CA GLY A 109 15.57 7.36 -11.90
C GLY A 109 16.51 6.21 -12.29
N GLU A 110 16.49 5.20 -11.45
CA GLU A 110 17.25 3.95 -11.66
C GLU A 110 16.45 3.02 -12.57
N GLU A 111 17.18 2.36 -13.50
CA GLU A 111 16.58 1.33 -14.34
C GLU A 111 16.12 0.15 -13.48
N THR A 112 14.98 -0.42 -13.84
CA THR A 112 14.42 -1.61 -13.19
C THR A 112 14.48 -2.84 -14.11
N GLY A 113 14.13 -4.01 -13.56
CA GLY A 113 13.95 -5.21 -14.38
C GLY A 113 12.67 -5.21 -15.24
N LEU A 114 11.86 -4.17 -15.14
CA LEU A 114 10.61 -4.03 -15.90
C LEU A 114 10.76 -2.94 -16.95
N GLU A 115 10.60 -3.30 -18.22
CA GLU A 115 10.67 -2.36 -19.34
C GLU A 115 9.65 -1.23 -19.20
N GLY A 116 10.08 0.02 -19.44
CA GLY A 116 9.25 1.20 -19.33
C GLY A 116 8.99 1.66 -17.89
N LEU A 117 9.79 1.20 -16.92
CA LEU A 117 9.74 1.63 -15.53
C LEU A 117 11.13 2.00 -15.03
N LYS A 118 11.27 3.24 -14.58
CA LYS A 118 12.40 3.71 -13.76
C LYS A 118 11.88 4.20 -12.43
N LEU A 119 12.69 4.08 -11.39
CA LEU A 119 12.32 4.42 -10.03
C LEU A 119 13.36 5.37 -9.41
N LYS A 120 12.86 6.32 -8.61
CA LYS A 120 13.70 7.18 -7.78
C LYS A 120 13.14 7.19 -6.38
N ILE A 121 14.01 6.94 -5.39
CA ILE A 121 13.64 6.96 -3.98
C ILE A 121 14.38 8.11 -3.29
N ALA A 122 13.63 8.84 -2.48
CA ALA A 122 14.16 9.84 -1.58
C ALA A 122 13.67 9.57 -0.16
N LYS A 123 14.47 9.95 0.84
CA LYS A 123 13.99 10.01 2.22
C LYS A 123 13.09 11.23 2.36
N THR A 124 11.89 11.03 2.90
CA THR A 124 10.97 12.13 3.20
C THR A 124 11.55 13.10 4.22
N GLN A 125 11.19 14.38 4.10
CA GLN A 125 11.49 15.42 5.08
C GLN A 125 10.28 15.71 5.99
N GLU A 126 9.14 15.04 5.74
CA GLU A 126 7.90 15.28 6.45
C GLU A 126 7.89 14.60 7.82
N GLU A 127 7.12 15.16 8.74
CA GLU A 127 6.95 14.64 10.09
C GLU A 127 6.17 13.31 10.07
N LYS A 128 6.57 12.41 10.97
CA LYS A 128 5.99 11.08 11.10
C LYS A 128 4.73 11.09 11.95
N CYS A 129 3.65 10.53 11.43
CA CYS A 129 2.43 10.29 12.20
C CYS A 129 2.68 9.18 13.24
N GLU A 130 2.41 9.44 14.52
CA GLU A 130 2.60 8.47 15.61
C GLU A 130 1.69 7.23 15.51
N ARG A 131 0.55 7.35 14.84
CA ARG A 131 -0.41 6.25 14.73
C ARG A 131 -0.14 5.33 13.54
N CYS A 132 0.00 5.87 12.32
CA CYS A 132 0.14 5.05 11.12
C CYS A 132 1.57 4.95 10.60
N TRP A 133 2.48 5.78 11.13
CA TRP A 133 3.90 5.84 10.84
C TRP A 133 4.28 6.36 9.44
N HIS A 134 3.30 6.73 8.62
CA HIS A 134 3.58 7.48 7.40
C HIS A 134 4.07 8.88 7.75
N SER A 135 5.02 9.37 7.02
CA SER A 135 5.43 10.78 7.09
C SER A 135 4.56 11.60 6.15
N ARG A 136 3.95 12.65 6.66
CA ARG A 136 2.94 13.42 5.90
C ARG A 136 3.04 14.91 6.20
N PRO A 137 2.85 15.78 5.18
CA PRO A 137 2.96 17.24 5.35
C PRO A 137 1.93 17.84 6.30
N GLU A 138 0.80 17.16 6.49
CA GLU A 138 -0.22 17.64 7.41
C GLU A 138 0.03 17.32 8.89
N VAL A 139 1.01 16.46 9.23
CA VAL A 139 1.42 16.24 10.63
C VAL A 139 2.03 17.53 11.19
N GLY A 140 1.60 17.92 12.38
CA GLY A 140 1.97 19.19 13.00
C GLY A 140 1.03 20.36 12.66
N SER A 141 0.19 20.24 11.63
CA SER A 141 -0.72 21.33 11.20
C SER A 141 -2.02 21.40 12.02
N ILE A 142 -2.40 20.30 12.67
CA ILE A 142 -3.69 20.17 13.37
C ILE A 142 -3.47 20.39 14.87
N LYS A 143 -3.89 21.54 15.39
CA LYS A 143 -3.60 21.98 16.77
C LYS A 143 -4.07 21.02 17.86
N GLU A 144 -5.20 20.37 17.66
CA GLU A 144 -5.80 19.44 18.65
C GLU A 144 -5.07 18.09 18.67
N HIS A 145 -4.47 17.70 17.54
CA HIS A 145 -3.76 16.44 17.36
C HIS A 145 -2.48 16.64 16.52
N PRO A 146 -1.47 17.32 17.05
CA PRO A 146 -0.30 17.74 16.27
C PRO A 146 0.57 16.56 15.80
N THR A 147 0.45 15.39 16.41
CA THR A 147 1.25 14.21 16.05
C THR A 147 0.56 13.26 15.08
N LEU A 148 -0.67 13.59 14.64
CA LEU A 148 -1.47 12.75 13.76
C LEU A 148 -1.66 13.36 12.38
N CYS A 149 -1.66 12.51 11.35
CA CYS A 149 -2.05 12.91 10.00
C CYS A 149 -3.58 13.00 9.86
N SER A 150 -4.04 13.72 8.86
CA SER A 150 -5.47 13.91 8.55
C SER A 150 -6.24 12.59 8.41
N ARG A 151 -5.63 11.61 7.70
CA ARG A 151 -6.18 10.27 7.53
C ARG A 151 -6.45 9.58 8.87
N CYS A 152 -5.49 9.63 9.80
CA CYS A 152 -5.66 9.01 11.11
C CYS A 152 -6.77 9.67 11.92
N LEU A 153 -6.93 10.99 11.81
CA LEU A 153 -8.04 11.71 12.41
C LEU A 153 -9.38 11.34 11.78
N GLU A 154 -9.43 11.20 10.47
CA GLU A 154 -10.65 10.76 9.79
C GLU A 154 -11.06 9.35 10.24
N ASN A 155 -10.09 8.44 10.39
CA ASN A 155 -10.33 7.08 10.90
C ASN A 155 -10.66 6.99 12.40
N MET A 156 -10.59 8.09 13.13
CA MET A 156 -11.11 8.19 14.50
C MET A 156 -12.59 8.59 14.53
N LYS A 157 -13.13 9.08 13.43
CA LYS A 157 -14.56 9.40 13.29
C LYS A 157 -15.34 8.14 12.91
N GLU A 158 -16.64 8.16 13.18
CA GLU A 158 -17.53 7.00 13.00
C GLU A 158 -17.50 6.40 11.59
N ARG A 159 -17.32 7.24 10.54
CA ARG A 159 -17.34 6.77 9.15
C ARG A 159 -15.97 6.31 8.64
N GLY A 160 -14.89 6.79 9.22
CA GLY A 160 -13.55 6.55 8.73
C GLY A 160 -13.27 7.14 7.33
N GLU A 161 -12.10 6.83 6.78
CA GLU A 161 -11.74 7.19 5.40
C GLU A 161 -12.42 6.28 4.38
N THR A 162 -12.66 6.82 3.19
CA THR A 162 -13.12 6.00 2.04
C THR A 162 -11.91 5.54 1.25
N ARG A 163 -11.82 4.25 0.99
CA ARG A 163 -10.84 3.62 0.12
C ARG A 163 -11.52 2.81 -0.96
N LEU A 164 -10.85 2.69 -2.10
CA LEU A 164 -11.35 1.95 -3.25
C LEU A 164 -10.58 0.64 -3.48
N PHE A 165 -9.30 0.57 -3.11
CA PHE A 165 -8.42 -0.54 -3.52
C PHE A 165 -7.50 -1.06 -2.40
N ALA A 166 -7.01 -0.23 -1.50
CA ALA A 166 -5.96 -0.60 -0.54
C ALA A 166 -6.22 -0.13 0.89
#